data_ccb4f2724e9961b3c3010208fa6a964c
#
_entry.id   ccb4f2724e9961b3c3010208fa6a964c
#
_cell.length_a   1.000
_cell.length_b   1.000
_cell.length_c   1.000
_cell.angle_alpha   90.00
_cell.angle_beta   90.00
_cell.angle_gamma   90.00
#
_symmetry.space_group_name_H-M   'P 1'
#
loop_
_entity.id
_entity.type
_entity.pdbx_description
1 polymer ?
#
loop_
_entity_poly.entity_id
_entity_poly.type
_entity_poly.pdbx_seq_one_letter_code
_entity_poly.pdbx_strand_id
1 'polypeptide(L)'
;MMFSCAAPAIGAPRRDRPAGRRSAKLSQGPSIRTVRDAKGKSSRVDIHCHYFNPVIAAKVEHLNPAQYDPLIQFANALTREVNVKQMRDRGPKLSTIEIRLKDMDRMGIDIQAVSPAPNQTYYWTDPELGAELARGVNDRLAEIVATWPDRFVALGTVPLQQVDFAVAELTRCVKELGLRGVEINPSVKGMDLTDSRLGLEKFFAKAQELDIVVFMHPVGFTEGGRLSDHYFNNVIGNPMETTIAASHLIFDGVLDRNPKLKVVLPHAGGYLAHYWARMDHAHRARLDCRTVIKRPPSSYLRKMYFDTIAFDPAMLRQMVDQYGADHVLLGTDYPYDMGVDDPLGFIASVPRLKRDERAMIEGGIAARLLKIRR
;
A
#
# COMPACT_ATOMS: atom_id res chain seq x y z
N MET A 1 43.25 15.29 12.84
CA MET A 1 43.02 16.19 13.99
C MET A 1 42.03 15.49 14.91
N MET A 2 42.52 15.00 16.06
CA MET A 2 41.70 14.34 17.09
C MET A 2 41.08 15.42 17.97
N PHE A 3 39.76 15.41 18.12
CA PHE A 3 39.09 16.26 19.11
C PHE A 3 38.89 15.47 20.40
N SER A 4 39.64 15.89 21.43
CA SER A 4 39.45 15.48 22.81
C SER A 4 38.35 16.34 23.43
N CYS A 5 37.24 15.78 23.89
CA CYS A 5 36.25 16.45 24.71
C CYS A 5 36.42 16.00 26.17
N ALA A 6 36.98 16.87 27.00
CA ALA A 6 36.88 16.76 28.45
C ALA A 6 35.55 17.36 28.90
N ALA A 7 34.76 16.60 29.65
CA ALA A 7 33.51 17.06 30.26
C ALA A 7 33.74 17.56 31.69
N PRO A 8 33.12 18.68 32.11
CA PRO A 8 33.10 19.06 33.53
C PRO A 8 31.99 18.30 34.28
N ALA A 9 32.32 17.86 35.47
CA ALA A 9 31.37 17.21 36.41
C ALA A 9 30.36 18.24 36.92
N ILE A 10 29.08 18.01 36.73
CA ILE A 10 27.99 18.79 37.32
C ILE A 10 27.17 17.85 38.22
N GLY A 11 26.97 18.30 39.48
CA GLY A 11 26.33 17.56 40.56
C GLY A 11 24.87 17.19 40.25
N ALA A 12 24.43 16.06 40.80
CA ALA A 12 23.12 15.49 40.65
C ALA A 12 22.04 16.33 41.38
N PRO A 13 20.92 16.67 40.74
CA PRO A 13 19.75 17.17 41.41
C PRO A 13 18.82 16.03 41.90
N ARG A 14 18.16 16.27 43.03
CA ARG A 14 17.23 15.39 43.73
C ARG A 14 16.08 14.94 42.81
N ARG A 15 15.74 13.65 42.96
CA ARG A 15 14.58 13.04 42.31
C ARG A 15 13.28 13.50 42.94
N ASP A 16 12.53 14.35 42.28
CA ASP A 16 11.08 14.48 42.51
C ASP A 16 10.32 13.40 41.72
N ARG A 17 9.45 12.68 42.41
CA ARG A 17 8.56 11.67 41.80
C ARG A 17 7.48 12.39 41.00
N PRO A 18 7.27 12.09 39.71
CA PRO A 18 6.12 12.62 39.02
C PRO A 18 4.84 11.87 39.42
N ALA A 19 3.81 12.67 39.75
CA ALA A 19 2.46 12.23 40.06
C ALA A 19 1.88 11.39 38.88
N GLY A 20 1.11 10.37 39.27
CA GLY A 20 0.51 9.40 38.34
C GLY A 20 -0.25 10.03 37.18
N ARG A 21 0.15 9.70 35.98
CA ARG A 21 -0.63 9.97 34.76
C ARG A 21 -1.90 9.11 34.80
N ARG A 22 -3.04 9.75 34.98
CA ARG A 22 -4.34 9.15 34.68
C ARG A 22 -4.34 8.77 33.18
N SER A 23 -4.52 7.48 32.89
CA SER A 23 -4.77 6.99 31.54
C SER A 23 -6.03 7.67 31.01
N ALA A 24 -5.88 8.48 29.99
CA ALA A 24 -7.04 8.98 29.24
C ALA A 24 -7.73 7.75 28.62
N LYS A 25 -8.98 7.49 29.03
CA LYS A 25 -9.85 6.52 28.37
C LYS A 25 -9.99 6.98 26.91
N LEU A 26 -9.48 6.19 25.98
CA LEU A 26 -9.76 6.31 24.58
C LEU A 26 -11.29 6.32 24.41
N SER A 27 -11.85 7.41 23.89
CA SER A 27 -13.24 7.45 23.49
C SER A 27 -13.47 6.35 22.47
N GLN A 28 -14.39 5.44 22.75
CA GLN A 28 -14.85 4.47 21.77
C GLN A 28 -15.43 5.26 20.59
N GLY A 29 -14.75 5.20 19.44
CA GLY A 29 -15.28 5.72 18.19
C GLY A 29 -16.64 5.05 17.85
N PRO A 30 -17.41 5.61 16.93
CA PRO A 30 -18.73 5.08 16.58
C PRO A 30 -18.60 3.61 16.18
N SER A 31 -19.50 2.76 16.71
CA SER A 31 -19.52 1.32 16.47
C SER A 31 -19.58 1.07 14.97
N ILE A 32 -18.50 0.48 14.43
CA ILE A 32 -18.39 0.16 13.00
C ILE A 32 -19.34 -1.00 12.72
N ARG A 33 -20.43 -0.74 11.99
CA ARG A 33 -21.26 -1.82 11.43
C ARG A 33 -20.45 -2.54 10.37
N THR A 34 -20.02 -3.76 10.66
CA THR A 34 -19.42 -4.66 9.66
C THR A 34 -20.45 -4.98 8.59
N VAL A 35 -20.02 -4.98 7.33
CA VAL A 35 -20.86 -5.45 6.24
C VAL A 35 -21.11 -6.95 6.45
N ARG A 36 -22.37 -7.33 6.66
CA ARG A 36 -22.77 -8.71 6.95
C ARG A 36 -23.63 -9.23 5.80
N ASP A 37 -23.42 -10.49 5.42
CA ASP A 37 -24.33 -11.19 4.51
C ASP A 37 -25.73 -11.37 5.13
N ALA A 38 -26.68 -11.90 4.34
CA ALA A 38 -28.05 -12.18 4.80
C ALA A 38 -28.09 -13.13 6.02
N LYS A 39 -26.99 -13.84 6.33
CA LYS A 39 -26.82 -14.71 7.51
C LYS A 39 -26.07 -14.02 8.65
N GLY A 40 -25.78 -12.73 8.55
CA GLY A 40 -25.09 -11.96 9.57
C GLY A 40 -23.57 -12.17 9.63
N LYS A 41 -22.96 -12.88 8.65
CA LYS A 41 -21.53 -13.12 8.56
C LYS A 41 -20.84 -11.93 7.87
N SER A 42 -19.75 -11.44 8.44
CA SER A 42 -18.87 -10.41 7.81
C SER A 42 -18.20 -10.98 6.57
N SER A 43 -18.24 -10.24 5.45
CA SER A 43 -17.48 -10.60 4.25
C SER A 43 -15.99 -10.42 4.50
N ARG A 44 -15.18 -11.37 4.02
CA ARG A 44 -13.71 -11.32 4.02
C ARG A 44 -13.26 -10.68 2.74
N VAL A 45 -12.55 -9.57 2.87
CA VAL A 45 -12.18 -8.73 1.74
C VAL A 45 -10.67 -8.57 1.71
N ASP A 46 -10.05 -9.07 0.65
CA ASP A 46 -8.63 -8.95 0.36
C ASP A 46 -8.39 -7.64 -0.43
N ILE A 47 -7.62 -6.72 0.17
CA ILE A 47 -7.29 -5.40 -0.43
C ILE A 47 -6.07 -5.44 -1.32
N HIS A 48 -5.25 -6.49 -1.25
CA HIS A 48 -3.95 -6.56 -1.88
C HIS A 48 -3.81 -7.84 -2.71
N CYS A 49 -4.15 -7.76 -3.98
CA CYS A 49 -4.02 -8.86 -4.94
C CYS A 49 -3.95 -8.32 -6.37
N HIS A 50 -3.20 -8.98 -7.23
CA HIS A 50 -2.81 -8.45 -8.53
C HIS A 50 -3.40 -9.23 -9.71
N TYR A 51 -3.73 -8.52 -10.77
CA TYR A 51 -4.14 -9.08 -12.07
C TYR A 51 -3.21 -8.56 -13.17
N PHE A 52 -2.67 -9.47 -13.96
CA PHE A 52 -1.86 -9.13 -15.13
C PHE A 52 -2.71 -9.19 -16.40
N ASN A 53 -2.74 -8.11 -17.14
CA ASN A 53 -3.43 -8.03 -18.43
C ASN A 53 -2.48 -8.36 -19.58
N PRO A 54 -2.52 -9.57 -20.15
CA PRO A 54 -1.58 -9.98 -21.19
C PRO A 54 -1.80 -9.23 -22.51
N VAL A 55 -3.04 -8.80 -22.80
CA VAL A 55 -3.36 -8.06 -24.03
C VAL A 55 -2.69 -6.68 -24.02
N ILE A 56 -2.72 -6.01 -22.86
CA ILE A 56 -2.05 -4.70 -22.73
C ILE A 56 -0.54 -4.86 -22.67
N ALA A 57 -0.02 -5.90 -22.01
CA ALA A 57 1.41 -6.18 -21.99
C ALA A 57 1.99 -6.41 -23.39
N ALA A 58 1.27 -7.11 -24.27
CA ALA A 58 1.69 -7.35 -25.66
C ALA A 58 1.85 -6.06 -26.47
N LYS A 59 1.10 -4.98 -26.16
CA LYS A 59 1.23 -3.70 -26.86
C LYS A 59 2.59 -3.04 -26.70
N VAL A 60 3.30 -3.32 -25.61
CA VAL A 60 4.58 -2.70 -25.26
C VAL A 60 5.76 -3.68 -25.28
N GLU A 61 5.54 -4.93 -25.63
CA GLU A 61 6.59 -5.96 -25.67
C GLU A 61 7.78 -5.54 -26.54
N HIS A 62 7.50 -4.89 -27.69
CA HIS A 62 8.52 -4.39 -28.61
C HIS A 62 9.39 -3.26 -28.03
N LEU A 63 8.95 -2.61 -26.94
CA LEU A 63 9.70 -1.56 -26.21
C LEU A 63 10.60 -2.15 -25.10
N ASN A 64 10.67 -3.47 -24.97
CA ASN A 64 11.45 -4.17 -23.95
C ASN A 64 11.21 -3.64 -22.52
N PRO A 65 9.99 -3.82 -21.94
CA PRO A 65 9.60 -3.26 -20.65
C PRO A 65 10.49 -3.73 -19.49
N ALA A 66 11.17 -4.87 -19.62
CA ALA A 66 12.09 -5.40 -18.62
C ALA A 66 13.25 -4.44 -18.26
N GLN A 67 13.64 -3.56 -19.19
CA GLN A 67 14.70 -2.57 -18.94
C GLN A 67 14.25 -1.42 -18.01
N TYR A 68 12.95 -1.32 -17.72
CA TYR A 68 12.37 -0.30 -16.86
C TYR A 68 11.84 -0.89 -15.53
N ASP A 69 11.97 -2.20 -15.34
CA ASP A 69 11.52 -2.88 -14.13
C ASP A 69 12.70 -3.07 -13.17
N PRO A 70 12.74 -2.36 -12.02
CA PRO A 70 13.85 -2.45 -11.07
C PRO A 70 14.05 -3.86 -10.50
N LEU A 71 13.00 -4.67 -10.37
CA LEU A 71 13.09 -6.06 -9.91
C LEU A 71 13.81 -6.96 -10.93
N ILE A 72 13.84 -6.57 -12.21
CA ILE A 72 14.57 -7.27 -13.27
C ILE A 72 15.96 -6.68 -13.45
N GLN A 73 16.08 -5.34 -13.46
CA GLN A 73 17.35 -4.64 -13.64
C GLN A 73 18.36 -5.01 -12.55
N PHE A 74 17.93 -4.95 -11.30
CA PHE A 74 18.76 -5.21 -10.12
C PHE A 74 18.55 -6.63 -9.59
N ALA A 75 18.63 -7.62 -10.47
CA ALA A 75 18.56 -9.03 -10.13
C ALA A 75 19.82 -9.74 -10.63
N ASN A 76 20.46 -10.53 -9.76
CA ASN A 76 21.54 -11.43 -10.18
C ASN A 76 21.01 -12.61 -11.01
N ALA A 77 21.90 -13.43 -11.57
CA ALA A 77 21.53 -14.55 -12.44
C ALA A 77 20.60 -15.56 -11.74
N LEU A 78 20.87 -15.91 -10.49
CA LEU A 78 20.05 -16.85 -9.71
C LEU A 78 18.66 -16.29 -9.44
N THR A 79 18.55 -15.02 -9.05
CA THR A 79 17.25 -14.35 -8.83
C THR A 79 16.43 -14.35 -10.14
N ARG A 80 17.04 -14.07 -11.27
CA ARG A 80 16.35 -14.12 -12.58
C ARG A 80 15.84 -15.53 -12.91
N GLU A 81 16.64 -16.56 -12.66
CA GLU A 81 16.23 -17.95 -12.86
C GLU A 81 15.02 -18.32 -11.99
N VAL A 82 15.06 -17.97 -10.70
CA VAL A 82 13.95 -18.20 -9.76
C VAL A 82 12.70 -17.45 -10.21
N ASN A 83 12.83 -16.18 -10.64
CA ASN A 83 11.69 -15.39 -11.14
C ASN A 83 11.06 -16.01 -12.38
N VAL A 84 11.85 -16.51 -13.34
CA VAL A 84 11.35 -17.23 -14.52
C VAL A 84 10.53 -18.45 -14.12
N LYS A 85 11.05 -19.26 -13.18
CA LYS A 85 10.32 -20.42 -12.65
C LYS A 85 9.02 -20.00 -11.97
N GLN A 86 9.08 -19.01 -11.11
CA GLN A 86 7.90 -18.46 -10.42
C GLN A 86 6.83 -18.00 -11.41
N MET A 87 7.20 -17.26 -12.45
CA MET A 87 6.25 -16.79 -13.46
C MET A 87 5.62 -17.92 -14.26
N ARG A 88 6.38 -19.02 -14.49
CA ARG A 88 5.80 -20.22 -15.10
C ARG A 88 4.71 -20.85 -14.22
N ASP A 89 4.98 -20.95 -12.91
CA ASP A 89 4.12 -21.65 -11.96
C ASP A 89 2.90 -20.76 -11.54
N ARG A 90 3.11 -19.45 -11.40
CA ARG A 90 2.12 -18.49 -10.87
C ARG A 90 1.49 -17.59 -11.93
N GLY A 91 2.12 -17.42 -13.09
CA GLY A 91 1.61 -16.58 -14.19
C GLY A 91 0.17 -16.89 -14.60
N PRO A 92 -0.25 -18.16 -14.72
CA PRO A 92 -1.65 -18.49 -14.99
C PRO A 92 -2.63 -17.95 -13.94
N LYS A 93 -2.23 -17.85 -12.67
CA LYS A 93 -3.06 -17.30 -11.58
C LYS A 93 -3.21 -15.78 -11.68
N LEU A 94 -2.25 -15.09 -12.30
CA LEU A 94 -2.31 -13.65 -12.53
C LEU A 94 -3.38 -13.26 -13.54
N SER A 95 -3.61 -14.09 -14.58
CA SER A 95 -4.47 -13.73 -15.73
C SER A 95 -5.75 -14.56 -15.86
N THR A 96 -5.85 -15.73 -15.20
CA THR A 96 -7.00 -16.65 -15.33
C THR A 96 -7.93 -16.54 -14.13
N ILE A 97 -9.11 -15.97 -14.35
CA ILE A 97 -10.07 -15.68 -13.26
C ILE A 97 -10.63 -16.96 -12.64
N GLU A 98 -10.85 -18.02 -13.42
CA GLU A 98 -11.36 -19.30 -12.93
C GLU A 98 -10.41 -19.99 -11.94
N ILE A 99 -9.09 -19.85 -12.14
CA ILE A 99 -8.07 -20.33 -11.19
C ILE A 99 -8.13 -19.47 -9.92
N ARG A 100 -8.19 -18.16 -10.08
CA ARG A 100 -8.28 -17.19 -8.97
C ARG A 100 -9.50 -17.44 -8.09
N LEU A 101 -10.68 -17.69 -8.66
CA LEU A 101 -11.91 -17.99 -7.90
C LEU A 101 -11.74 -19.24 -7.03
N LYS A 102 -11.12 -20.30 -7.56
CA LYS A 102 -10.83 -21.51 -6.78
C LYS A 102 -9.84 -21.25 -5.65
N ASP A 103 -8.81 -20.45 -5.92
CA ASP A 103 -7.82 -20.08 -4.89
C ASP A 103 -8.46 -19.17 -3.81
N MET A 104 -9.33 -18.23 -4.17
CA MET A 104 -10.11 -17.43 -3.22
C MET A 104 -10.96 -18.32 -2.31
N ASP A 105 -11.68 -19.31 -2.88
CA ASP A 105 -12.48 -20.24 -2.09
C ASP A 105 -11.61 -21.04 -1.11
N ARG A 106 -10.44 -21.51 -1.54
CA ARG A 106 -9.48 -22.24 -0.70
C ARG A 106 -8.95 -21.36 0.43
N MET A 107 -8.63 -20.09 0.16
CA MET A 107 -8.16 -19.11 1.16
C MET A 107 -9.29 -18.59 2.05
N GLY A 108 -10.54 -18.88 1.72
CA GLY A 108 -11.72 -18.40 2.44
C GLY A 108 -12.00 -16.92 2.21
N ILE A 109 -11.56 -16.35 1.08
CA ILE A 109 -11.78 -14.95 0.68
C ILE A 109 -13.08 -14.82 -0.09
N ASP A 110 -13.97 -13.95 0.38
CA ASP A 110 -15.26 -13.71 -0.28
C ASP A 110 -15.11 -12.74 -1.45
N ILE A 111 -14.35 -11.65 -1.27
CA ILE A 111 -14.15 -10.57 -2.26
C ILE A 111 -12.68 -10.23 -2.35
N GLN A 112 -12.18 -10.04 -3.57
CA GLN A 112 -10.89 -9.40 -3.83
C GLN A 112 -11.07 -8.01 -4.42
N ALA A 113 -10.31 -7.04 -3.91
CA ALA A 113 -10.12 -5.74 -4.54
C ALA A 113 -8.97 -5.87 -5.55
N VAL A 114 -9.28 -6.42 -6.73
CA VAL A 114 -8.28 -6.72 -7.73
C VAL A 114 -7.66 -5.45 -8.29
N SER A 115 -6.32 -5.37 -8.29
CA SER A 115 -5.54 -4.28 -8.86
C SER A 115 -4.63 -4.76 -9.99
N PRO A 116 -4.07 -3.89 -10.84
CA PRO A 116 -3.10 -4.31 -11.86
C PRO A 116 -1.85 -4.92 -11.21
N ALA A 117 -1.12 -5.74 -11.95
CA ALA A 117 0.24 -6.10 -11.56
C ALA A 117 1.10 -4.81 -11.51
N PRO A 118 1.97 -4.62 -10.48
CA PRO A 118 2.63 -3.34 -10.22
C PRO A 118 3.45 -2.79 -11.40
N ASN A 119 3.98 -3.65 -12.25
CA ASN A 119 4.70 -3.27 -13.47
C ASN A 119 3.77 -2.85 -14.63
N GLN A 120 2.45 -2.95 -14.48
CA GLN A 120 1.47 -2.50 -15.47
C GLN A 120 0.96 -1.07 -15.25
N THR A 121 1.62 -0.27 -14.43
CA THR A 121 1.40 1.18 -14.35
C THR A 121 2.01 1.93 -15.53
N TYR A 122 3.05 1.37 -16.17
CA TYR A 122 3.72 1.87 -17.38
C TYR A 122 4.21 3.32 -17.29
N TYR A 123 4.62 3.80 -16.11
CA TYR A 123 5.10 5.19 -15.92
C TYR A 123 6.35 5.52 -16.73
N TRP A 124 7.07 4.53 -17.22
CA TRP A 124 8.26 4.70 -18.07
C TRP A 124 7.93 5.12 -19.51
N THR A 125 6.70 4.97 -19.98
CA THR A 125 6.28 5.38 -21.34
C THR A 125 6.13 6.90 -21.47
N ASP A 126 5.93 7.39 -22.70
CA ASP A 126 5.39 8.73 -22.92
C ASP A 126 3.96 8.85 -22.34
N PRO A 127 3.48 10.09 -22.09
CA PRO A 127 2.20 10.31 -21.45
C PRO A 127 0.99 9.76 -22.23
N GLU A 128 0.99 9.88 -23.54
CA GLU A 128 -0.11 9.47 -24.43
C GLU A 128 -0.26 7.95 -24.44
N LEU A 129 0.85 7.25 -24.64
CA LEU A 129 0.86 5.79 -24.56
C LEU A 129 0.49 5.32 -23.15
N GLY A 130 1.04 5.95 -22.11
CA GLY A 130 0.70 5.65 -20.72
C GLY A 130 -0.80 5.78 -20.45
N ALA A 131 -1.44 6.81 -20.98
CA ALA A 131 -2.89 6.99 -20.85
C ALA A 131 -3.67 5.90 -21.59
N GLU A 132 -3.26 5.52 -22.82
CA GLU A 132 -3.88 4.42 -23.57
C GLU A 132 -3.79 3.09 -22.81
N LEU A 133 -2.59 2.77 -22.29
CA LEU A 133 -2.35 1.53 -21.56
C LEU A 133 -3.15 1.48 -20.25
N ALA A 134 -3.18 2.57 -19.48
CA ALA A 134 -3.97 2.67 -18.26
C ALA A 134 -5.47 2.45 -18.53
N ARG A 135 -6.01 3.08 -19.60
CA ARG A 135 -7.40 2.84 -20.02
C ARG A 135 -7.68 1.37 -20.28
N GLY A 136 -6.82 0.71 -21.07
CA GLY A 136 -7.01 -0.71 -21.40
C GLY A 136 -6.90 -1.64 -20.19
N VAL A 137 -6.03 -1.34 -19.22
CA VAL A 137 -5.95 -2.05 -17.94
C VAL A 137 -7.25 -1.87 -17.15
N ASN A 138 -7.73 -0.63 -17.01
CA ASN A 138 -8.94 -0.30 -16.26
C ASN A 138 -10.22 -0.87 -16.87
N ASP A 139 -10.34 -0.83 -18.20
CA ASP A 139 -11.47 -1.42 -18.92
C ASP A 139 -11.55 -2.93 -18.64
N ARG A 140 -10.42 -3.63 -18.67
CA ARG A 140 -10.37 -5.06 -18.35
C ARG A 140 -10.74 -5.35 -16.90
N LEU A 141 -10.30 -4.56 -15.95
CA LEU A 141 -10.69 -4.69 -14.55
C LEU A 141 -12.19 -4.46 -14.34
N ALA A 142 -12.77 -3.49 -15.03
CA ALA A 142 -14.22 -3.23 -15.02
C ALA A 142 -15.01 -4.42 -15.60
N GLU A 143 -14.54 -5.04 -16.68
CA GLU A 143 -15.14 -6.27 -17.25
C GLU A 143 -15.13 -7.43 -16.27
N ILE A 144 -14.01 -7.62 -15.54
CA ILE A 144 -13.90 -8.65 -14.50
C ILE A 144 -14.96 -8.41 -13.41
N VAL A 145 -15.06 -7.18 -12.90
CA VAL A 145 -16.07 -6.81 -11.89
C VAL A 145 -17.49 -7.00 -12.42
N ALA A 146 -17.77 -6.61 -13.65
CA ALA A 146 -19.08 -6.78 -14.26
C ALA A 146 -19.48 -8.26 -14.43
N THR A 147 -18.51 -9.13 -14.70
CA THR A 147 -18.73 -10.57 -14.90
C THR A 147 -18.93 -11.31 -13.55
N TRP A 148 -18.21 -10.90 -12.50
CA TRP A 148 -18.28 -11.54 -11.16
C TRP A 148 -18.46 -10.48 -10.05
N PRO A 149 -19.59 -9.74 -10.04
CA PRO A 149 -19.81 -8.59 -9.14
C PRO A 149 -19.84 -8.95 -7.65
N ASP A 150 -20.14 -10.21 -7.32
CA ASP A 150 -20.15 -10.71 -5.95
C ASP A 150 -18.77 -11.13 -5.43
N ARG A 151 -17.78 -11.23 -6.33
CA ARG A 151 -16.43 -11.73 -5.99
C ARG A 151 -15.36 -10.67 -6.14
N PHE A 152 -15.59 -9.61 -6.92
CA PHE A 152 -14.59 -8.59 -7.20
C PHE A 152 -15.13 -7.18 -7.04
N VAL A 153 -14.28 -6.34 -6.50
CA VAL A 153 -14.21 -4.91 -6.76
C VAL A 153 -12.83 -4.62 -7.36
N ALA A 154 -12.61 -3.45 -7.96
CA ALA A 154 -11.30 -3.20 -8.55
C ALA A 154 -10.71 -1.85 -8.14
N LEU A 155 -9.37 -1.82 -8.08
CA LEU A 155 -8.53 -0.62 -8.04
C LEU A 155 -7.89 -0.49 -9.42
N GLY A 156 -8.15 0.61 -10.12
CA GLY A 156 -7.57 0.88 -11.43
C GLY A 156 -6.13 1.38 -11.33
N THR A 157 -5.61 1.92 -12.43
CA THR A 157 -4.35 2.66 -12.47
C THR A 157 -4.49 3.95 -13.26
N VAL A 158 -3.55 4.88 -13.12
CA VAL A 158 -3.58 6.19 -13.76
C VAL A 158 -2.20 6.60 -14.26
N PRO A 159 -2.06 7.33 -15.36
CA PRO A 159 -0.77 7.73 -15.93
C PRO A 159 -0.17 8.93 -15.19
N LEU A 160 0.48 8.69 -14.03
CA LEU A 160 1.04 9.76 -13.16
C LEU A 160 2.15 10.57 -13.81
N GLN A 161 2.73 10.14 -14.93
CA GLN A 161 3.71 10.92 -15.69
C GLN A 161 3.11 12.18 -16.35
N GLN A 162 1.76 12.31 -16.36
CA GLN A 162 1.05 13.51 -16.80
C GLN A 162 -0.22 13.71 -15.94
N VAL A 163 -0.20 14.72 -15.09
CA VAL A 163 -1.22 14.90 -14.05
C VAL A 163 -2.64 15.12 -14.60
N ASP A 164 -2.80 15.82 -15.68
CA ASP A 164 -4.15 16.09 -16.24
C ASP A 164 -4.75 14.80 -16.83
N PHE A 165 -3.93 13.93 -17.44
CA PHE A 165 -4.36 12.59 -17.87
C PHE A 165 -4.69 11.70 -16.67
N ALA A 166 -3.87 11.76 -15.62
CA ALA A 166 -4.12 11.01 -14.39
C ALA A 166 -5.45 11.40 -13.72
N VAL A 167 -5.76 12.70 -13.63
CA VAL A 167 -7.02 13.20 -13.07
C VAL A 167 -8.22 12.82 -13.93
N ALA A 168 -8.09 12.89 -15.25
CA ALA A 168 -9.14 12.48 -16.19
C ALA A 168 -9.45 10.97 -16.04
N GLU A 169 -8.42 10.13 -16.07
CA GLU A 169 -8.57 8.68 -15.96
C GLU A 169 -9.07 8.26 -14.57
N LEU A 170 -8.56 8.89 -13.48
CA LEU A 170 -9.09 8.68 -12.14
C LEU A 170 -10.60 8.96 -12.06
N THR A 171 -11.03 10.06 -12.68
CA THR A 171 -12.44 10.42 -12.72
C THR A 171 -13.26 9.39 -13.50
N ARG A 172 -12.76 8.92 -14.64
CA ARG A 172 -13.38 7.87 -15.45
C ARG A 172 -13.49 6.55 -14.68
N CYS A 173 -12.40 6.11 -14.03
CA CYS A 173 -12.38 4.91 -13.21
C CYS A 173 -13.55 4.88 -12.21
N VAL A 174 -13.78 6.00 -11.54
CA VAL A 174 -14.79 6.08 -10.47
C VAL A 174 -16.20 6.30 -11.01
N LYS A 175 -16.37 7.25 -11.95
CA LYS A 175 -17.69 7.72 -12.39
C LYS A 175 -18.31 6.87 -13.49
N GLU A 176 -17.47 6.31 -14.38
CA GLU A 176 -17.94 5.55 -15.54
C GLU A 176 -17.74 4.05 -15.33
N LEU A 177 -16.57 3.62 -14.84
CA LEU A 177 -16.24 2.20 -14.66
C LEU A 177 -16.66 1.63 -13.28
N GLY A 178 -17.00 2.49 -12.32
CA GLY A 178 -17.41 2.05 -10.97
C GLY A 178 -16.29 1.45 -10.13
N LEU A 179 -15.02 1.67 -10.48
CA LEU A 179 -13.88 1.23 -9.71
C LEU A 179 -13.82 1.94 -8.35
N ARG A 180 -13.22 1.32 -7.35
CA ARG A 180 -13.28 1.77 -5.94
C ARG A 180 -12.04 2.49 -5.47
N GLY A 181 -11.05 2.62 -6.30
CA GLY A 181 -9.78 3.28 -6.04
C GLY A 181 -8.81 3.07 -7.19
N VAL A 182 -7.56 3.40 -6.93
CA VAL A 182 -6.45 3.17 -7.86
C VAL A 182 -5.24 2.63 -7.12
N GLU A 183 -4.46 1.78 -7.82
CA GLU A 183 -3.11 1.43 -7.45
C GLU A 183 -2.14 2.36 -8.18
N ILE A 184 -1.16 2.87 -7.46
CA ILE A 184 -0.07 3.70 -7.98
C ILE A 184 1.27 3.20 -7.46
N ASN A 185 2.36 3.47 -8.22
CA ASN A 185 3.69 3.23 -7.70
C ASN A 185 4.16 4.40 -6.82
N PRO A 186 5.08 4.14 -5.87
CA PRO A 186 5.65 5.15 -4.96
C PRO A 186 6.48 6.24 -5.64
N SER A 187 6.93 6.00 -6.87
CA SER A 187 7.71 6.97 -7.67
C SER A 187 7.32 6.93 -9.14
N VAL A 188 7.65 7.98 -9.88
CA VAL A 188 7.40 8.12 -11.31
C VAL A 188 8.72 8.43 -12.01
N LYS A 189 9.27 7.46 -12.76
CA LYS A 189 10.59 7.61 -13.41
C LYS A 189 11.69 8.05 -12.43
N GLY A 190 11.70 7.50 -11.20
CA GLY A 190 12.64 7.85 -10.16
C GLY A 190 12.38 9.20 -9.46
N MET A 191 11.29 9.89 -9.77
CA MET A 191 10.87 11.11 -9.08
C MET A 191 9.89 10.74 -7.96
N ASP A 192 10.07 11.37 -6.79
CA ASP A 192 9.11 11.25 -5.68
C ASP A 192 7.73 11.79 -6.07
N LEU A 193 6.67 11.24 -5.47
CA LEU A 193 5.29 11.65 -5.76
C LEU A 193 5.00 13.13 -5.41
N THR A 194 5.88 13.76 -4.65
CA THR A 194 5.80 15.18 -4.27
C THR A 194 6.71 16.09 -5.10
N ASP A 195 7.45 15.54 -6.05
CA ASP A 195 8.28 16.33 -6.96
C ASP A 195 7.40 17.32 -7.75
N SER A 196 7.72 18.59 -7.67
CA SER A 196 6.93 19.68 -8.28
C SER A 196 6.77 19.54 -9.80
N ARG A 197 7.72 18.86 -10.47
CA ARG A 197 7.66 18.60 -11.92
C ARG A 197 6.50 17.70 -12.33
N LEU A 198 6.03 16.84 -11.42
CA LEU A 198 4.89 15.95 -11.65
C LEU A 198 3.54 16.65 -11.45
N GLY A 199 3.48 17.69 -10.60
CA GLY A 199 2.25 18.45 -10.31
C GLY A 199 1.13 17.64 -9.66
N LEU A 200 1.43 16.55 -8.95
CA LEU A 200 0.46 15.57 -8.42
C LEU A 200 -0.47 16.08 -7.31
N GLU A 201 -0.31 17.32 -6.87
CA GLU A 201 -1.28 17.95 -5.95
C GLU A 201 -2.72 17.87 -6.47
N LYS A 202 -2.92 18.09 -7.77
CA LYS A 202 -4.24 17.96 -8.42
C LYS A 202 -4.79 16.52 -8.33
N PHE A 203 -3.92 15.52 -8.47
CA PHE A 203 -4.29 14.11 -8.35
C PHE A 203 -4.74 13.76 -6.92
N PHE A 204 -3.96 14.14 -5.90
CA PHE A 204 -4.33 13.88 -4.51
C PHE A 204 -5.62 14.58 -4.10
N ALA A 205 -5.79 15.84 -4.52
CA ALA A 205 -7.02 16.58 -4.29
C ALA A 205 -8.23 15.90 -4.94
N LYS A 206 -8.09 15.41 -6.19
CA LYS A 206 -9.15 14.69 -6.89
C LYS A 206 -9.46 13.34 -6.25
N ALA A 207 -8.45 12.59 -5.81
CA ALA A 207 -8.64 11.32 -5.11
C ALA A 207 -9.43 11.52 -3.80
N GLN A 208 -9.11 12.58 -3.04
CA GLN A 208 -9.88 12.97 -1.87
C GLN A 208 -11.31 13.39 -2.20
N GLU A 209 -11.52 14.21 -3.24
CA GLU A 209 -12.83 14.65 -3.70
C GLU A 209 -13.74 13.46 -4.06
N LEU A 210 -13.19 12.49 -4.78
CA LEU A 210 -13.90 11.26 -5.18
C LEU A 210 -14.09 10.27 -4.02
N ASP A 211 -13.44 10.53 -2.88
CA ASP A 211 -13.50 9.70 -1.67
C ASP A 211 -13.16 8.24 -1.94
N ILE A 212 -12.02 8.01 -2.62
CA ILE A 212 -11.53 6.68 -3.05
C ILE A 212 -10.24 6.30 -2.35
N VAL A 213 -9.89 5.01 -2.45
CA VAL A 213 -8.62 4.46 -1.97
C VAL A 213 -7.51 4.73 -2.99
N VAL A 214 -6.36 5.19 -2.49
CA VAL A 214 -5.08 5.19 -3.20
C VAL A 214 -4.22 4.10 -2.58
N PHE A 215 -4.03 2.99 -3.30
CA PHE A 215 -3.17 1.89 -2.91
C PHE A 215 -1.80 2.11 -3.52
N MET A 216 -0.76 2.29 -2.69
CA MET A 216 0.57 2.70 -3.14
C MET A 216 1.53 1.51 -3.14
N HIS A 217 1.63 0.79 -4.27
CA HIS A 217 2.39 -0.46 -4.37
C HIS A 217 3.72 -0.29 -5.09
N PRO A 218 4.86 -0.71 -4.50
CA PRO A 218 6.18 -0.63 -5.11
C PRO A 218 6.39 -1.68 -6.21
N VAL A 219 7.34 -1.38 -7.10
CA VAL A 219 7.82 -2.28 -8.17
C VAL A 219 9.35 -2.40 -8.11
N GLY A 220 9.87 -2.68 -6.93
CA GLY A 220 11.30 -2.62 -6.65
C GLY A 220 11.77 -1.22 -6.27
N PHE A 221 13.01 -1.12 -5.83
CA PHE A 221 13.68 0.13 -5.50
C PHE A 221 14.44 0.64 -6.72
N THR A 222 14.15 1.85 -7.15
CA THR A 222 14.67 2.44 -8.39
C THR A 222 16.18 2.66 -8.39
N GLU A 223 16.81 2.78 -7.22
CA GLU A 223 18.26 2.90 -7.05
C GLU A 223 18.90 1.60 -6.52
N GLY A 224 18.39 0.45 -6.97
CA GLY A 224 18.66 -0.89 -6.44
C GLY A 224 20.04 -1.48 -6.70
N GLY A 225 21.04 -0.71 -7.18
CA GLY A 225 22.35 -1.24 -7.56
C GLY A 225 23.07 -2.03 -6.45
N ARG A 226 22.86 -1.71 -5.17
CA ARG A 226 23.36 -2.47 -4.01
C ARG A 226 22.45 -3.61 -3.55
N LEU A 227 21.30 -3.80 -4.20
CA LEU A 227 20.26 -4.75 -3.81
C LEU A 227 20.10 -5.90 -4.82
N SER A 228 21.12 -6.18 -5.63
CA SER A 228 21.05 -7.18 -6.72
C SER A 228 21.09 -8.62 -6.23
N ASP A 229 21.63 -8.88 -5.03
CA ASP A 229 21.78 -10.23 -4.49
C ASP A 229 20.59 -10.62 -3.60
N HIS A 230 20.37 -11.93 -3.43
CA HIS A 230 19.44 -12.52 -2.48
C HIS A 230 17.99 -11.99 -2.59
N TYR A 231 17.58 -11.56 -3.78
CA TYR A 231 16.26 -10.93 -3.99
C TYR A 231 16.06 -9.63 -3.19
N PHE A 232 17.17 -8.98 -2.76
CA PHE A 232 17.10 -7.81 -1.88
C PHE A 232 16.33 -6.64 -2.47
N ASN A 233 16.25 -6.52 -3.80
CA ASN A 233 15.45 -5.44 -4.39
C ASN A 233 13.94 -5.61 -4.10
N ASN A 234 13.46 -6.84 -3.90
CA ASN A 234 12.11 -7.07 -3.37
C ASN A 234 12.10 -6.98 -1.83
N VAL A 235 12.92 -7.80 -1.15
CA VAL A 235 12.88 -7.98 0.31
C VAL A 235 13.18 -6.69 1.08
N ILE A 236 14.11 -5.87 0.58
CA ILE A 236 14.52 -4.60 1.18
C ILE A 236 13.97 -3.43 0.37
N GLY A 237 14.05 -3.52 -0.94
CA GLY A 237 13.74 -2.42 -1.85
C GLY A 237 12.26 -2.04 -1.84
N ASN A 238 11.33 -2.99 -1.92
CA ASN A 238 9.89 -2.70 -1.87
C ASN A 238 9.47 -1.99 -0.56
N PRO A 239 9.83 -2.48 0.64
CA PRO A 239 9.55 -1.74 1.87
C PRO A 239 10.24 -0.38 1.95
N MET A 240 11.44 -0.23 1.37
CA MET A 240 12.17 1.04 1.32
C MET A 240 11.44 2.06 0.46
N GLU A 241 11.04 1.69 -0.75
CA GLU A 241 10.33 2.56 -1.69
C GLU A 241 9.02 3.07 -1.07
N THR A 242 8.23 2.16 -0.47
CA THR A 242 7.03 2.52 0.29
C THR A 242 7.33 3.51 1.42
N THR A 243 8.43 3.28 2.16
CA THR A 243 8.85 4.13 3.27
C THR A 243 9.21 5.54 2.79
N ILE A 244 9.97 5.67 1.70
CA ILE A 244 10.37 6.96 1.12
C ILE A 244 9.12 7.74 0.69
N ALA A 245 8.26 7.13 -0.12
CA ALA A 245 7.07 7.81 -0.62
C ALA A 245 6.11 8.23 0.49
N ALA A 246 5.84 7.35 1.47
CA ALA A 246 5.00 7.71 2.62
C ALA A 246 5.62 8.84 3.46
N SER A 247 6.96 8.87 3.58
CA SER A 247 7.67 9.96 4.25
C SER A 247 7.48 11.28 3.53
N HIS A 248 7.62 11.31 2.21
CA HIS A 248 7.37 12.50 1.39
C HIS A 248 5.91 12.97 1.50
N LEU A 249 4.93 12.06 1.39
CA LEU A 249 3.51 12.43 1.58
C LEU A 249 3.26 13.12 2.94
N ILE A 250 3.97 12.71 3.98
CA ILE A 250 3.87 13.31 5.32
C ILE A 250 4.63 14.63 5.36
N PHE A 251 5.95 14.63 5.15
CA PHE A 251 6.82 15.79 5.40
C PHE A 251 6.57 16.95 4.45
N ASP A 252 6.18 16.67 3.20
CA ASP A 252 5.83 17.68 2.20
C ASP A 252 4.36 18.15 2.31
N GLY A 253 3.63 17.69 3.34
CA GLY A 253 2.34 18.20 3.75
C GLY A 253 1.16 17.80 2.87
N VAL A 254 1.27 16.76 2.03
CA VAL A 254 0.16 16.26 1.21
C VAL A 254 -1.04 15.89 2.08
N LEU A 255 -0.81 15.24 3.23
CA LEU A 255 -1.86 14.83 4.16
C LEU A 255 -2.43 15.98 5.00
N ASP A 256 -1.77 17.13 5.07
CA ASP A 256 -2.34 18.34 5.65
C ASP A 256 -3.26 19.05 4.65
N ARG A 257 -2.85 19.13 3.38
CA ARG A 257 -3.67 19.69 2.31
C ARG A 257 -4.85 18.80 1.94
N ASN A 258 -4.70 17.48 2.12
CA ASN A 258 -5.72 16.48 1.80
C ASN A 258 -6.04 15.59 3.02
N PRO A 259 -6.68 16.12 4.08
CA PRO A 259 -6.84 15.44 5.37
C PRO A 259 -7.78 14.23 5.34
N LYS A 260 -8.56 14.04 4.28
CA LYS A 260 -9.47 12.91 4.07
C LYS A 260 -8.94 11.91 3.03
N LEU A 261 -7.73 12.10 2.51
CA LEU A 261 -7.12 11.20 1.54
C LEU A 261 -6.92 9.82 2.18
N LYS A 262 -7.34 8.77 1.48
CA LYS A 262 -7.26 7.38 1.95
C LYS A 262 -6.10 6.68 1.27
N VAL A 263 -4.94 6.66 1.93
CA VAL A 263 -3.73 5.97 1.45
C VAL A 263 -3.63 4.62 2.13
N VAL A 264 -3.49 3.55 1.35
CA VAL A 264 -3.19 2.20 1.82
C VAL A 264 -1.74 1.87 1.45
N LEU A 265 -0.96 1.47 2.44
CA LEU A 265 0.43 1.07 2.30
C LEU A 265 0.54 -0.46 2.36
N PRO A 266 1.11 -1.12 1.36
CA PRO A 266 1.29 -2.56 1.32
C PRO A 266 2.43 -3.01 2.23
N HIS A 267 2.57 -4.35 2.38
CA HIS A 267 3.66 -5.00 3.12
C HIS A 267 3.81 -4.44 4.53
N ALA A 268 2.66 -4.40 5.25
CA ALA A 268 2.58 -3.85 6.61
C ALA A 268 3.13 -2.41 6.74
N GLY A 269 3.04 -1.61 5.66
CA GLY A 269 3.48 -0.21 5.64
C GLY A 269 4.97 0.01 5.50
N GLY A 270 5.71 -0.99 5.05
CA GLY A 270 7.16 -0.92 4.91
C GLY A 270 7.86 -0.70 6.25
N TYR A 271 9.02 -0.06 6.25
CA TYR A 271 9.76 0.20 7.50
C TYR A 271 9.13 1.31 8.35
N LEU A 272 8.42 2.26 7.72
CA LEU A 272 7.91 3.44 8.40
C LEU A 272 6.90 3.10 9.48
N ALA A 273 6.02 2.14 9.23
CA ALA A 273 5.01 1.71 10.18
C ALA A 273 5.61 1.14 11.49
N HIS A 274 6.84 0.61 11.42
CA HIS A 274 7.53 0.00 12.56
C HIS A 274 8.62 0.89 13.17
N TYR A 275 9.20 1.84 12.41
CA TYR A 275 10.32 2.67 12.86
C TYR A 275 10.01 4.18 12.91
N TRP A 276 8.74 4.53 13.01
CA TRP A 276 8.21 5.89 13.03
C TRP A 276 8.79 6.79 14.13
N ALA A 277 9.19 6.23 15.28
CA ALA A 277 9.68 7.00 16.43
C ALA A 277 10.92 7.82 16.10
N ARG A 278 11.77 7.35 15.15
CA ARG A 278 12.94 8.10 14.67
C ARG A 278 12.54 9.37 13.93
N MET A 279 11.45 9.34 13.16
CA MET A 279 10.94 10.52 12.46
C MET A 279 10.36 11.55 13.43
N ASP A 280 9.61 11.11 14.43
CA ASP A 280 9.11 11.99 15.49
C ASP A 280 10.26 12.66 16.28
N HIS A 281 11.33 11.89 16.52
CA HIS A 281 12.52 12.45 17.15
C HIS A 281 13.17 13.53 16.26
N ALA A 282 13.38 13.26 14.98
CA ALA A 282 13.93 14.22 14.03
C ALA A 282 13.07 15.48 13.93
N HIS A 283 11.75 15.34 13.84
CA HIS A 283 10.81 16.47 13.83
C HIS A 283 10.92 17.35 15.08
N ARG A 284 11.19 16.78 16.27
CA ARG A 284 11.43 17.57 17.50
C ARG A 284 12.79 18.24 17.51
N ALA A 285 13.82 17.51 17.07
CA ALA A 285 15.21 17.93 17.22
C ALA A 285 15.70 18.91 16.14
N ARG A 286 15.09 18.90 14.94
CA ARG A 286 15.60 19.59 13.76
C ARG A 286 14.56 20.54 13.16
N LEU A 287 15.00 21.74 12.78
CA LEU A 287 14.13 22.74 12.13
C LEU A 287 13.74 22.32 10.70
N ASP A 288 14.66 21.75 9.94
CA ASP A 288 14.47 21.28 8.57
C ASP A 288 13.41 20.15 8.47
N CYS A 289 13.21 19.38 9.54
CA CYS A 289 12.17 18.34 9.60
C CYS A 289 10.77 18.87 9.96
N ARG A 290 10.59 20.18 10.20
CA ARG A 290 9.30 20.79 10.60
C ARG A 290 8.99 22.12 9.87
N THR A 291 9.57 22.30 8.70
CA THR A 291 9.33 23.49 7.87
C THR A 291 7.89 23.52 7.34
N VAL A 292 7.34 22.38 6.96
CA VAL A 292 6.00 22.23 6.39
C VAL A 292 5.01 21.74 7.43
N ILE A 293 5.22 20.55 7.98
CA ILE A 293 4.29 19.96 8.97
C ILE A 293 4.52 20.50 10.38
N LYS A 294 3.42 20.70 11.10
CA LYS A 294 3.45 21.18 12.50
C LYS A 294 3.22 20.08 13.54
N ARG A 295 2.62 18.98 13.13
CA ARG A 295 2.33 17.83 13.99
C ARG A 295 3.41 16.75 13.83
N PRO A 296 3.63 15.89 14.84
CA PRO A 296 4.57 14.78 14.73
C PRO A 296 4.19 13.85 13.55
N PRO A 297 5.17 13.36 12.77
CA PRO A 297 4.94 12.45 11.64
C PRO A 297 4.05 11.24 11.96
N SER A 298 4.18 10.64 13.15
CA SER A 298 3.33 9.53 13.58
C SER A 298 1.84 9.86 13.63
N SER A 299 1.47 11.12 13.80
CA SER A 299 0.06 11.54 13.78
C SER A 299 -0.57 11.45 12.38
N TYR A 300 0.25 11.49 11.33
CA TYR A 300 -0.19 11.32 9.94
C TYR A 300 -0.25 9.83 9.58
N LEU A 301 0.71 9.02 10.04
CA LEU A 301 0.67 7.56 9.86
C LEU A 301 -0.64 6.96 10.41
N ARG A 302 -1.16 7.49 11.51
CA ARG A 302 -2.44 7.08 12.09
C ARG A 302 -3.66 7.40 11.23
N LYS A 303 -3.49 8.07 10.09
CA LYS A 303 -4.54 8.33 9.10
C LYS A 303 -4.42 7.41 7.88
N MET A 304 -3.28 6.74 7.73
CA MET A 304 -3.04 5.77 6.67
C MET A 304 -3.56 4.39 7.07
N TYR A 305 -3.67 3.51 6.10
CA TYR A 305 -4.08 2.13 6.26
C TYR A 305 -2.94 1.21 5.85
N PHE A 306 -2.92 0.00 6.41
CA PHE A 306 -1.86 -0.97 6.22
C PHE A 306 -2.45 -2.34 5.94
N ASP A 307 -1.81 -3.15 5.10
CA ASP A 307 -2.22 -4.53 4.93
C ASP A 307 -1.65 -5.46 6.03
N THR A 308 -2.07 -6.72 6.00
CA THR A 308 -1.64 -7.73 6.98
C THR A 308 -0.36 -8.46 6.58
N ILE A 309 0.36 -8.06 5.54
CA ILE A 309 1.55 -8.77 5.05
C ILE A 309 2.77 -8.40 5.89
N ALA A 310 2.76 -8.87 7.15
CA ALA A 310 3.81 -8.67 8.15
C ALA A 310 4.66 -9.91 8.40
N PHE A 311 4.21 -11.09 7.92
CA PHE A 311 4.84 -12.40 8.07
C PHE A 311 5.11 -12.87 9.50
N ASP A 312 4.87 -12.03 10.51
CA ASP A 312 5.00 -12.35 11.92
C ASP A 312 3.77 -11.87 12.71
N PRO A 313 3.09 -12.75 13.47
CA PRO A 313 1.88 -12.39 14.21
C PRO A 313 2.12 -11.34 15.30
N ALA A 314 3.31 -11.29 15.90
CA ALA A 314 3.63 -10.29 16.93
C ALA A 314 3.82 -8.90 16.30
N MET A 315 4.42 -8.81 15.11
CA MET A 315 4.49 -7.55 14.34
C MET A 315 3.10 -7.05 13.97
N LEU A 316 2.21 -7.93 13.50
CA LEU A 316 0.82 -7.53 13.21
C LEU A 316 0.08 -7.08 14.48
N ARG A 317 0.30 -7.75 15.63
CA ARG A 317 -0.24 -7.28 16.92
C ARG A 317 0.24 -5.88 17.27
N GLN A 318 1.54 -5.61 17.12
CA GLN A 318 2.11 -4.29 17.35
C GLN A 318 1.47 -3.21 16.47
N MET A 319 1.22 -3.51 15.20
CA MET A 319 0.53 -2.58 14.29
C MET A 319 -0.89 -2.28 14.77
N VAL A 320 -1.65 -3.30 15.17
CA VAL A 320 -3.01 -3.11 15.71
C VAL A 320 -2.98 -2.30 17.02
N ASP A 321 -1.99 -2.51 17.89
CA ASP A 321 -1.82 -1.73 19.12
C ASP A 321 -1.44 -0.27 18.83
N GLN A 322 -0.65 -0.02 17.77
CA GLN A 322 -0.15 1.31 17.41
C GLN A 322 -1.16 2.15 16.63
N TYR A 323 -1.85 1.53 15.66
CA TYR A 323 -2.69 2.23 14.69
C TYR A 323 -4.18 1.97 14.88
N GLY A 324 -4.56 0.89 15.55
CA GLY A 324 -5.93 0.40 15.66
C GLY A 324 -6.27 -0.64 14.60
N ALA A 325 -7.16 -1.58 14.95
CA ALA A 325 -7.66 -2.58 14.00
C ALA A 325 -8.45 -1.97 12.83
N ASP A 326 -8.93 -0.75 12.99
CA ASP A 326 -9.65 0.02 11.97
C ASP A 326 -8.74 0.68 10.94
N HIS A 327 -7.41 0.47 11.05
CA HIS A 327 -6.39 0.90 10.09
C HIS A 327 -5.64 -0.27 9.45
N VAL A 328 -5.97 -1.52 9.81
CA VAL A 328 -5.34 -2.74 9.28
C VAL A 328 -6.35 -3.50 8.42
N LEU A 329 -5.92 -3.93 7.23
CA LEU A 329 -6.75 -4.58 6.22
C LEU A 329 -6.14 -5.91 5.79
N LEU A 330 -6.96 -6.96 5.66
CA LEU A 330 -6.50 -8.21 5.08
C LEU A 330 -5.93 -7.97 3.67
N GLY A 331 -4.69 -8.40 3.46
CA GLY A 331 -4.01 -8.42 2.17
C GLY A 331 -3.29 -9.75 1.97
N THR A 332 -3.26 -10.25 0.75
CA THR A 332 -2.62 -11.55 0.43
C THR A 332 -1.40 -11.44 -0.46
N ASP A 333 -1.23 -10.37 -1.23
CA ASP A 333 -0.26 -10.24 -2.32
C ASP A 333 -0.40 -11.37 -3.37
N TYR A 334 -1.62 -11.88 -3.52
CA TYR A 334 -1.92 -12.95 -4.46
C TYR A 334 -1.65 -12.50 -5.91
N PRO A 335 -0.99 -13.31 -6.71
CA PRO A 335 -0.54 -14.68 -6.47
C PRO A 335 0.99 -14.83 -6.31
N TYR A 336 1.71 -13.79 -5.90
CA TYR A 336 3.16 -13.79 -5.79
C TYR A 336 3.68 -14.74 -4.68
N ASP A 337 4.95 -15.15 -4.77
CA ASP A 337 5.59 -16.05 -3.80
C ASP A 337 5.84 -15.37 -2.44
N MET A 338 5.95 -14.05 -2.44
CA MET A 338 5.99 -13.26 -1.21
C MET A 338 4.61 -12.98 -0.62
N GLY A 339 3.56 -13.59 -1.17
CA GLY A 339 2.20 -13.51 -0.66
C GLY A 339 1.91 -14.46 0.50
N VAL A 340 0.70 -14.37 1.05
CA VAL A 340 0.22 -15.16 2.18
C VAL A 340 -0.85 -16.15 1.70
N ASP A 341 -0.53 -17.45 1.67
CA ASP A 341 -1.43 -18.50 1.19
C ASP A 341 -2.55 -18.87 2.18
N ASP A 342 -2.37 -18.63 3.49
CA ASP A 342 -3.40 -18.80 4.55
C ASP A 342 -3.58 -17.50 5.35
N PRO A 343 -4.20 -16.46 4.76
CA PRO A 343 -4.33 -15.17 5.43
C PRO A 343 -5.22 -15.20 6.66
N LEU A 344 -6.23 -16.06 6.70
CA LEU A 344 -7.14 -16.19 7.84
C LEU A 344 -6.50 -16.92 9.01
N GLY A 345 -5.71 -17.96 8.74
CA GLY A 345 -4.89 -18.64 9.75
C GLY A 345 -3.83 -17.71 10.32
N PHE A 346 -3.17 -16.92 9.47
CA PHE A 346 -2.21 -15.91 9.91
C PHE A 346 -2.86 -14.87 10.85
N ILE A 347 -3.99 -14.28 10.47
CA ILE A 347 -4.72 -13.32 11.33
C ILE A 347 -5.19 -14.00 12.62
N ALA A 348 -5.66 -15.25 12.55
CA ALA A 348 -6.09 -16.01 13.73
C ALA A 348 -4.96 -16.28 14.73
N SER A 349 -3.72 -16.35 14.28
CA SER A 349 -2.53 -16.59 15.13
C SER A 349 -2.04 -15.32 15.85
N VAL A 350 -2.61 -14.14 15.56
CA VAL A 350 -2.20 -12.87 16.18
C VAL A 350 -2.55 -12.89 17.68
N PRO A 351 -1.57 -12.67 18.58
CA PRO A 351 -1.81 -12.76 20.00
C PRO A 351 -2.84 -11.73 20.49
N ARG A 352 -3.76 -12.16 21.35
CA ARG A 352 -4.77 -11.30 22.00
C ARG A 352 -5.62 -10.47 21.05
N LEU A 353 -5.78 -10.90 19.80
CA LEU A 353 -6.65 -10.25 18.84
C LEU A 353 -8.12 -10.54 19.22
N LYS A 354 -8.87 -9.49 19.50
CA LYS A 354 -10.29 -9.60 19.86
C LYS A 354 -11.13 -9.96 18.66
N ARG A 355 -12.32 -10.53 18.90
CA ARG A 355 -13.23 -10.95 17.83
C ARG A 355 -13.69 -9.80 16.92
N ASP A 356 -13.92 -8.63 17.50
CA ASP A 356 -14.30 -7.41 16.77
C ASP A 356 -13.13 -6.83 15.97
N GLU A 357 -11.92 -6.78 16.56
CA GLU A 357 -10.70 -6.41 15.85
C GLU A 357 -10.46 -7.33 14.64
N ARG A 358 -10.58 -8.64 14.85
CA ARG A 358 -10.45 -9.64 13.79
C ARG A 358 -11.47 -9.41 12.66
N ALA A 359 -12.75 -9.19 12.98
CA ALA A 359 -13.79 -8.94 11.99
C ALA A 359 -13.56 -7.64 11.20
N MET A 360 -13.00 -6.61 11.85
CA MET A 360 -12.58 -5.38 11.19
C MET A 360 -11.47 -5.65 10.17
N ILE A 361 -10.40 -6.34 10.57
CA ILE A 361 -9.23 -6.64 9.74
C ILE A 361 -9.61 -7.55 8.58
N GLU A 362 -10.34 -8.66 8.83
CA GLU A 362 -10.69 -9.64 7.81
C GLU A 362 -11.53 -9.07 6.66
N GLY A 363 -12.19 -7.93 6.86
CA GLY A 363 -12.95 -7.33 5.75
C GLY A 363 -13.80 -6.12 6.09
N GLY A 364 -14.14 -5.90 7.37
CA GLY A 364 -15.03 -4.80 7.76
C GLY A 364 -14.51 -3.43 7.33
N ILE A 365 -13.20 -3.20 7.45
CA ILE A 365 -12.56 -1.93 7.07
C ILE A 365 -12.44 -1.80 5.55
N ALA A 366 -11.97 -2.85 4.87
CA ALA A 366 -11.89 -2.84 3.40
C ALA A 366 -13.26 -2.64 2.77
N ALA A 367 -14.30 -3.33 3.25
CA ALA A 367 -15.67 -3.14 2.76
C ALA A 367 -16.18 -1.70 2.92
N ARG A 368 -15.85 -1.05 4.05
CA ARG A 368 -16.19 0.35 4.30
C ARG A 368 -15.45 1.28 3.33
N LEU A 369 -14.13 1.13 3.20
CA LEU A 369 -13.30 1.98 2.35
C LEU A 369 -13.67 1.88 0.88
N LEU A 370 -13.94 0.66 0.43
CA LEU A 370 -14.31 0.33 -0.96
C LEU A 370 -15.81 0.49 -1.24
N LYS A 371 -16.59 0.93 -0.24
CA LYS A 371 -18.05 1.15 -0.37
C LYS A 371 -18.79 -0.09 -0.88
N ILE A 372 -18.37 -1.28 -0.42
CA ILE A 372 -19.02 -2.54 -0.77
C ILE A 372 -20.36 -2.60 -0.03
N ARG A 373 -21.45 -2.68 -0.77
CA ARG A 373 -22.82 -2.85 -0.25
C ARG A 373 -23.27 -4.29 -0.50
N ARG A 374 -23.76 -4.94 0.52
CA ARG A 374 -24.49 -6.20 0.45
C ARG A 374 -25.81 -6.11 1.25
#